data_04b70aeaef454f293e2e92054640fad9
#
_entry.id   04b70aeaef454f293e2e92054640fad9
#
_cell.length_a   1.000
_cell.length_b   1.000
_cell.length_c   1.000
_cell.angle_alpha   90.00
_cell.angle_beta   90.00
_cell.angle_gamma   90.00
#
_symmetry.space_group_name_H-M   'P 1'
#
loop_
_entity.id
_entity.type
_entity.pdbx_description
1 polymer ?
#
loop_
_entity_poly.entity_id
_entity_poly.type
_entity_poly.pdbx_seq_one_letter_code
_entity_poly.pdbx_strand_id
1 'polypeptide(L)'
;MKKKFSYKDILYKSKRLTALTLIVVFGTGLMVTAGMHDEIPVHDGDVLVDSRAATEQNLPQEGTFAEMRASLDLDRGKLLANLDSTINNSENENEKKNASAEKTRIMDTMEKELSVESMIKSKGLPESFVIMTDSSVTVTVDKQELDSNTVAKICDIVMRETGKTADKIVVQSKY
;
A
#
# COMPACT_ATOMS: atom_id res chain seq x y z
N MET A 1 -29.57 -48.17 20.10
CA MET A 1 -29.16 -47.67 18.72
C MET A 1 -28.38 -46.38 18.89
N LYS A 2 -27.04 -46.43 18.71
CA LYS A 2 -26.17 -45.22 18.78
C LYS A 2 -26.13 -44.58 17.41
N LYS A 3 -26.70 -43.35 17.24
CA LYS A 3 -26.59 -42.55 15.99
C LYS A 3 -25.13 -42.15 15.80
N LYS A 4 -24.48 -42.64 14.74
CA LYS A 4 -23.16 -42.17 14.29
C LYS A 4 -23.35 -40.73 13.77
N PHE A 5 -22.88 -39.74 14.52
CA PHE A 5 -22.77 -38.36 14.05
C PHE A 5 -21.67 -38.29 12.99
N SER A 6 -22.03 -37.88 11.78
CA SER A 6 -21.07 -37.70 10.69
C SER A 6 -20.33 -36.38 10.86
N TYR A 7 -19.02 -36.42 10.71
CA TYR A 7 -18.15 -35.25 10.83
C TYR A 7 -18.51 -34.11 9.85
N LYS A 8 -19.15 -34.48 8.72
CA LYS A 8 -19.66 -33.52 7.73
C LYS A 8 -20.84 -32.68 8.25
N ASP A 9 -21.68 -33.24 9.13
CA ASP A 9 -22.82 -32.51 9.72
C ASP A 9 -22.36 -31.44 10.72
N ILE A 10 -21.24 -31.70 11.41
CA ILE A 10 -20.64 -30.75 12.36
C ILE A 10 -20.01 -29.54 11.61
N LEU A 11 -19.29 -29.82 10.51
CA LEU A 11 -18.67 -28.79 9.67
C LEU A 11 -19.70 -27.88 8.99
N TYR A 12 -20.84 -28.44 8.55
CA TYR A 12 -21.90 -27.65 7.91
C TYR A 12 -22.63 -26.76 8.90
N LYS A 13 -22.81 -27.23 10.13
CA LYS A 13 -23.42 -26.46 11.23
C LYS A 13 -22.52 -25.32 11.72
N SER A 14 -21.20 -25.53 11.76
CA SER A 14 -20.24 -24.49 12.16
C SER A 14 -20.14 -23.34 11.13
N LYS A 15 -20.19 -23.64 9.83
CA LYS A 15 -20.17 -22.61 8.78
C LYS A 15 -21.42 -21.71 8.79
N ARG A 16 -22.60 -22.24 9.16
CA ARG A 16 -23.82 -21.44 9.33
C ARG A 16 -23.78 -20.61 10.61
N LEU A 17 -23.16 -21.10 11.66
CA LEU A 17 -23.04 -20.38 12.92
C LEU A 17 -22.05 -19.20 12.79
N THR A 18 -20.93 -19.39 12.10
CA THR A 18 -19.94 -18.33 11.84
C THR A 18 -20.51 -17.24 10.91
N ALA A 19 -21.33 -17.62 9.91
CA ALA A 19 -22.00 -16.65 9.05
C ALA A 19 -23.03 -15.80 9.80
N LEU A 20 -23.78 -16.41 10.72
CA LEU A 20 -24.77 -15.70 11.55
C LEU A 20 -24.10 -14.75 12.56
N THR A 21 -22.99 -15.14 13.18
CA THR A 21 -22.23 -14.26 14.09
C THR A 21 -21.61 -13.08 13.36
N LEU A 22 -21.16 -13.26 12.10
CA LEU A 22 -20.60 -12.19 11.29
C LEU A 22 -21.67 -11.14 10.91
N ILE A 23 -22.88 -11.56 10.60
CA ILE A 23 -24.00 -10.65 10.29
C ILE A 23 -24.42 -9.85 11.53
N VAL A 24 -24.42 -10.46 12.71
CA VAL A 24 -24.78 -9.76 13.97
C VAL A 24 -23.71 -8.72 14.34
N VAL A 25 -22.41 -9.02 14.16
CA VAL A 25 -21.33 -8.06 14.45
C VAL A 25 -21.35 -6.88 13.48
N PHE A 26 -21.63 -7.11 12.19
CA PHE A 26 -21.77 -6.02 11.21
C PHE A 26 -23.06 -5.21 11.40
N GLY A 27 -24.17 -5.86 11.78
CA GLY A 27 -25.46 -5.19 11.98
C GLY A 27 -25.47 -4.27 13.21
N THR A 28 -24.81 -4.63 14.29
CA THR A 28 -24.72 -3.79 15.50
C THR A 28 -23.70 -2.64 15.37
N GLY A 29 -22.66 -2.80 14.56
CA GLY A 29 -21.68 -1.74 14.28
C GLY A 29 -22.29 -0.56 13.53
N LEU A 30 -23.26 -0.78 12.66
CA LEU A 30 -23.95 0.28 11.90
C LEU A 30 -24.98 1.07 12.72
N MET A 31 -25.52 0.49 13.82
CA MET A 31 -26.50 1.19 14.66
C MET A 31 -25.86 2.10 15.73
N VAL A 32 -24.61 1.86 16.10
CA VAL A 32 -23.91 2.67 17.13
C VAL A 32 -23.42 4.01 16.57
N THR A 33 -23.20 4.12 15.26
CA THR A 33 -22.78 5.38 14.63
C THR A 33 -23.92 6.35 14.28
N ALA A 34 -25.17 5.90 14.32
CA ALA A 34 -26.34 6.75 14.01
C ALA A 34 -26.92 7.49 15.22
N GLY A 35 -26.39 7.28 16.44
CA GLY A 35 -26.97 7.78 17.68
C GLY A 35 -26.17 8.83 18.46
N MET A 36 -25.00 9.27 17.96
CA MET A 36 -24.21 10.32 18.61
C MET A 36 -24.21 11.60 17.77
N HIS A 37 -25.38 12.26 17.72
CA HIS A 37 -25.45 13.67 17.41
C HIS A 37 -25.59 14.40 18.77
N ASP A 38 -24.44 14.64 19.41
CA ASP A 38 -24.41 15.62 20.49
C ASP A 38 -24.44 17.01 19.85
N GLU A 39 -25.52 17.72 20.04
CA GLU A 39 -25.63 19.14 19.74
C GLU A 39 -24.64 19.88 20.64
N ILE A 40 -23.59 20.46 20.04
CA ILE A 40 -22.66 21.36 20.73
C ILE A 40 -23.40 22.68 20.95
N PRO A 41 -23.60 23.17 22.18
CA PRO A 41 -24.23 24.46 22.39
C PRO A 41 -23.31 25.56 21.85
N VAL A 42 -23.80 26.27 20.84
CA VAL A 42 -23.12 27.45 20.26
C VAL A 42 -23.15 28.57 21.31
N HIS A 43 -21.98 28.97 21.82
CA HIS A 43 -21.84 30.16 22.66
C HIS A 43 -21.75 31.38 21.76
N ASP A 44 -22.63 32.37 22.04
CA ASP A 44 -22.75 33.61 21.27
C ASP A 44 -21.46 34.42 21.38
N GLY A 45 -20.67 34.50 20.29
CA GLY A 45 -19.42 35.25 20.23
C GLY A 45 -18.27 34.60 19.45
N ASP A 46 -18.39 33.33 19.06
CA ASP A 46 -17.38 32.68 18.26
C ASP A 46 -17.55 33.01 16.78
N VAL A 47 -16.49 33.55 16.18
CA VAL A 47 -16.37 33.75 14.76
C VAL A 47 -16.42 32.40 14.08
N LEU A 48 -17.56 32.06 13.46
CA LEU A 48 -17.71 30.90 12.58
C LEU A 48 -16.74 31.05 11.40
N VAL A 49 -15.53 30.52 11.56
CA VAL A 49 -14.71 30.20 10.42
C VAL A 49 -15.45 29.09 9.68
N ASP A 50 -16.01 29.44 8.54
CA ASP A 50 -16.79 28.53 7.69
C ASP A 50 -15.95 27.33 7.28
N SER A 51 -16.02 26.28 8.08
CA SER A 51 -15.37 24.98 7.81
C SER A 51 -15.99 24.23 6.63
N ARG A 52 -16.96 24.84 5.95
CA ARG A 52 -17.58 24.28 4.73
C ARG A 52 -16.76 24.51 3.46
N ALA A 53 -15.75 25.39 3.48
CA ALA A 53 -14.84 25.55 2.35
C ALA A 53 -13.72 24.49 2.28
N ALA A 54 -13.60 23.60 3.26
CA ALA A 54 -12.56 22.56 3.30
C ALA A 54 -13.06 21.16 2.93
N THR A 55 -14.30 21.02 2.45
CA THR A 55 -14.80 19.74 1.91
C THR A 55 -15.06 19.85 0.40
N GLU A 56 -14.27 20.64 -0.29
CA GLU A 56 -13.92 20.27 -1.65
C GLU A 56 -12.99 19.06 -1.50
N GLN A 57 -13.56 17.91 -1.77
CA GLN A 57 -12.83 16.70 -2.03
C GLN A 57 -11.75 17.05 -3.03
N ASN A 58 -10.52 17.30 -2.53
CA ASN A 58 -9.34 17.09 -3.31
C ASN A 58 -9.39 15.61 -3.72
N LEU A 59 -10.03 15.33 -4.86
CA LEU A 59 -9.58 14.25 -5.72
C LEU A 59 -8.06 14.34 -5.68
N PRO A 60 -7.31 13.25 -5.47
CA PRO A 60 -5.87 13.34 -5.45
C PRO A 60 -5.45 14.00 -6.76
N GLN A 61 -5.19 15.30 -6.70
CA GLN A 61 -4.37 15.95 -7.71
C GLN A 61 -3.10 15.14 -7.67
N GLU A 62 -2.72 14.61 -8.81
CA GLU A 62 -1.54 13.79 -9.03
C GLU A 62 -0.43 14.28 -8.12
N GLY A 63 -0.16 13.52 -7.04
CA GLY A 63 0.75 13.94 -5.98
C GLY A 63 2.13 14.19 -6.60
N THR A 64 2.84 15.16 -6.11
CA THR A 64 4.24 15.36 -6.51
C THR A 64 5.02 14.08 -6.24
N PHE A 65 6.08 13.81 -6.98
CA PHE A 65 6.93 12.65 -6.69
C PHE A 65 7.46 12.66 -5.23
N ALA A 66 7.62 13.84 -4.65
CA ALA A 66 7.98 13.99 -3.25
C ALA A 66 6.89 13.43 -2.31
N GLU A 67 5.62 13.70 -2.59
CA GLU A 67 4.50 13.16 -1.82
C GLU A 67 4.36 11.64 -2.01
N MET A 68 4.51 11.16 -3.24
CA MET A 68 4.50 9.72 -3.52
C MET A 68 5.62 8.99 -2.77
N ARG A 69 6.84 9.54 -2.77
CA ARG A 69 7.97 9.00 -2.00
C ARG A 69 7.67 9.02 -0.50
N ALA A 70 7.22 10.14 0.04
CA ALA A 70 6.92 10.27 1.46
C ALA A 70 5.84 9.26 1.93
N SER A 71 4.79 9.04 1.13
CA SER A 71 3.77 8.03 1.41
C SER A 71 4.34 6.61 1.39
N LEU A 72 5.12 6.27 0.36
CA LEU A 72 5.74 4.96 0.23
C LEU A 72 6.72 4.67 1.37
N ASP A 73 7.55 5.66 1.73
CA ASP A 73 8.53 5.56 2.81
C ASP A 73 7.84 5.37 4.17
N LEU A 74 6.72 6.07 4.39
CA LEU A 74 5.92 5.90 5.61
C LEU A 74 5.36 4.47 5.73
N ASP A 75 4.81 3.93 4.66
CA ASP A 75 4.22 2.59 4.67
C ASP A 75 5.29 1.50 4.80
N ARG A 76 6.42 1.66 4.12
CA ARG A 76 7.59 0.79 4.26
C ARG A 76 8.18 0.87 5.67
N GLY A 77 8.27 2.06 6.22
CA GLY A 77 8.73 2.27 7.60
C GLY A 77 7.89 1.50 8.61
N LYS A 78 6.56 1.54 8.49
CA LYS A 78 5.65 0.74 9.34
C LYS A 78 5.88 -0.76 9.17
N LEU A 79 6.04 -1.22 7.92
CA LEU A 79 6.28 -2.63 7.62
C LEU A 79 7.62 -3.10 8.21
N LEU A 80 8.69 -2.34 8.02
CA LEU A 80 10.01 -2.64 8.57
C LEU A 80 9.98 -2.67 10.11
N ALA A 81 9.26 -1.73 10.76
CA ALA A 81 9.09 -1.73 12.21
C ALA A 81 8.34 -2.98 12.73
N ASN A 82 7.31 -3.44 12.00
CA ASN A 82 6.60 -4.67 12.33
C ASN A 82 7.50 -5.91 12.19
N LEU A 83 8.32 -5.97 11.12
CA LEU A 83 9.28 -7.05 10.92
C LEU A 83 10.34 -7.04 12.02
N ASP A 84 10.85 -5.88 12.42
CA ASP A 84 11.79 -5.76 13.54
C ASP A 84 11.18 -6.22 14.86
N SER A 85 9.92 -5.87 15.11
CA SER A 85 9.20 -6.38 16.29
C SER A 85 9.10 -7.91 16.27
N THR A 86 8.80 -8.52 15.13
CA THR A 86 8.75 -9.97 14.98
C THR A 86 10.12 -10.61 15.21
N ILE A 87 11.19 -10.06 14.63
CA ILE A 87 12.56 -10.54 14.78
C ILE A 87 12.99 -10.53 16.26
N ASN A 88 12.62 -9.47 17.00
CA ASN A 88 13.05 -9.28 18.38
C ASN A 88 12.21 -10.06 19.40
N ASN A 89 10.91 -10.23 19.15
CA ASN A 89 9.96 -10.71 20.16
C ASN A 89 9.38 -12.11 19.89
N SER A 90 9.48 -12.66 18.67
CA SER A 90 8.97 -14.00 18.40
C SER A 90 9.81 -15.07 19.11
N GLU A 91 9.17 -16.08 19.67
CA GLU A 91 9.83 -17.27 20.20
C GLU A 91 10.12 -18.33 19.11
N ASN A 92 9.55 -18.13 17.92
CA ASN A 92 9.65 -19.05 16.79
C ASN A 92 10.82 -18.67 15.87
N GLU A 93 11.88 -19.47 15.86
CA GLU A 93 13.07 -19.22 15.04
C GLU A 93 12.79 -19.20 13.52
N ASN A 94 11.80 -19.96 13.04
CA ASN A 94 11.40 -19.90 11.62
C ASN A 94 10.72 -18.58 11.29
N GLU A 95 9.91 -18.05 12.19
CA GLU A 95 9.26 -16.76 12.04
C GLU A 95 10.27 -15.63 12.01
N LYS A 96 11.24 -15.61 12.92
CA LYS A 96 12.35 -14.67 12.93
C LYS A 96 13.14 -14.71 11.62
N LYS A 97 13.47 -15.91 11.15
CA LYS A 97 14.21 -16.09 9.90
C LYS A 97 13.44 -15.56 8.70
N ASN A 98 12.13 -15.84 8.63
CA ASN A 98 11.28 -15.35 7.55
C ASN A 98 11.14 -13.82 7.59
N ALA A 99 10.94 -13.24 8.77
CA ALA A 99 10.86 -11.78 8.94
C ALA A 99 12.18 -11.09 8.57
N SER A 100 13.33 -11.69 8.93
CA SER A 100 14.65 -11.17 8.55
C SER A 100 14.88 -11.23 7.04
N ALA A 101 14.50 -12.34 6.40
CA ALA A 101 14.61 -12.49 4.95
C ALA A 101 13.71 -11.46 4.22
N GLU A 102 12.49 -11.26 4.71
CA GLU A 102 11.56 -10.28 4.13
C GLU A 102 12.07 -8.84 4.32
N LYS A 103 12.62 -8.52 5.50
CA LYS A 103 13.26 -7.22 5.74
C LYS A 103 14.39 -6.96 4.75
N THR A 104 15.28 -7.93 4.55
CA THR A 104 16.38 -7.83 3.57
C THR A 104 15.82 -7.61 2.16
N ARG A 105 14.80 -8.36 1.75
CA ARG A 105 14.18 -8.23 0.44
C ARG A 105 13.60 -6.82 0.20
N ILE A 106 12.95 -6.24 1.21
CA ILE A 106 12.41 -4.87 1.12
C ILE A 106 13.55 -3.86 0.95
N MET A 107 14.63 -3.99 1.74
CA MET A 107 15.79 -3.10 1.65
C MET A 107 16.48 -3.18 0.29
N ASP A 108 16.69 -4.40 -0.23
CA ASP A 108 17.25 -4.61 -1.58
C ASP A 108 16.37 -4.01 -2.68
N THR A 109 15.06 -4.08 -2.50
CA THR A 109 14.09 -3.46 -3.42
C THR A 109 14.21 -1.94 -3.42
N MET A 110 14.27 -1.33 -2.24
CA MET A 110 14.43 0.13 -2.08
C MET A 110 15.76 0.60 -2.69
N GLU A 111 16.85 -0.13 -2.48
CA GLU A 111 18.16 0.19 -3.06
C GLU A 111 18.11 0.16 -4.59
N LYS A 112 17.50 -0.86 -5.19
CA LYS A 112 17.37 -0.96 -6.65
C LYS A 112 16.50 0.14 -7.24
N GLU A 113 15.38 0.50 -6.60
CA GLU A 113 14.53 1.61 -7.03
C GLU A 113 15.32 2.91 -7.06
N LEU A 114 16.05 3.21 -5.98
CA LEU A 114 16.89 4.40 -5.88
C LEU A 114 18.01 4.39 -6.92
N SER A 115 18.63 3.24 -7.19
CA SER A 115 19.65 3.07 -8.23
C SER A 115 19.09 3.40 -9.61
N VAL A 116 17.91 2.85 -9.96
CA VAL A 116 17.22 3.12 -11.23
C VAL A 116 16.91 4.61 -11.38
N GLU A 117 16.30 5.26 -10.37
CA GLU A 117 15.98 6.69 -10.39
C GLU A 117 17.26 7.54 -10.60
N SER A 118 18.32 7.23 -9.84
CA SER A 118 19.62 7.88 -9.95
C SER A 118 20.21 7.73 -11.35
N MET A 119 20.12 6.55 -11.93
CA MET A 119 20.66 6.26 -13.26
C MET A 119 19.86 6.99 -14.34
N ILE A 120 18.52 7.02 -14.26
CA ILE A 120 17.65 7.80 -15.16
C ILE A 120 18.05 9.27 -15.11
N LYS A 121 18.17 9.84 -13.92
CA LYS A 121 18.58 11.23 -13.71
C LYS A 121 19.98 11.51 -14.25
N SER A 122 20.96 10.64 -14.01
CA SER A 122 22.34 10.81 -14.48
C SER A 122 22.49 10.80 -16.01
N LYS A 123 21.54 10.15 -16.69
CA LYS A 123 21.47 10.13 -18.17
C LYS A 123 20.74 11.35 -18.75
N GLY A 124 20.35 12.32 -17.92
CA GLY A 124 19.63 13.51 -18.37
C GLY A 124 18.20 13.21 -18.84
N LEU A 125 17.62 12.08 -18.43
CA LEU A 125 16.23 11.74 -18.68
C LEU A 125 15.32 12.49 -17.68
N PRO A 126 14.01 12.63 -17.97
CA PRO A 126 13.07 13.33 -17.09
C PRO A 126 13.02 12.70 -15.68
N GLU A 127 12.64 13.50 -14.70
CA GLU A 127 12.45 13.00 -13.35
C GLU A 127 11.46 11.82 -13.36
N SER A 128 11.74 10.82 -12.54
CA SER A 128 10.94 9.60 -12.49
C SER A 128 10.78 9.12 -11.05
N PHE A 129 9.70 8.39 -10.85
CA PHE A 129 9.41 7.67 -9.62
C PHE A 129 9.28 6.19 -9.94
N VAL A 130 10.03 5.36 -9.23
CA VAL A 130 10.13 3.92 -9.50
C VAL A 130 9.53 3.13 -8.35
N ILE A 131 8.66 2.19 -8.67
CA ILE A 131 8.14 1.19 -7.73
C ILE A 131 8.44 -0.19 -8.28
N MET A 132 9.08 -1.02 -7.49
CA MET A 132 9.38 -2.40 -7.83
C MET A 132 8.62 -3.37 -6.94
N THR A 133 8.06 -4.38 -7.58
CA THR A 133 7.45 -5.55 -6.94
C THR A 133 8.19 -6.82 -7.32
N ASP A 134 7.82 -7.97 -6.74
CA ASP A 134 8.40 -9.24 -7.14
C ASP A 134 8.16 -9.56 -8.62
N SER A 135 7.04 -9.11 -9.19
CA SER A 135 6.61 -9.45 -10.55
C SER A 135 6.88 -8.36 -11.58
N SER A 136 6.99 -7.10 -11.19
CA SER A 136 7.06 -5.98 -12.14
C SER A 136 7.82 -4.78 -11.60
N VAL A 137 8.22 -3.89 -12.51
CA VAL A 137 8.74 -2.55 -12.19
C VAL A 137 7.88 -1.52 -12.91
N THR A 138 7.38 -0.54 -12.18
CA THR A 138 6.65 0.60 -12.74
C THR A 138 7.49 1.86 -12.60
N VAL A 139 7.70 2.55 -13.72
CA VAL A 139 8.41 3.82 -13.77
C VAL A 139 7.43 4.90 -14.21
N THR A 140 7.09 5.80 -13.32
CA THR A 140 6.27 6.98 -13.60
C THR A 140 7.20 8.15 -13.91
N VAL A 141 7.02 8.79 -15.05
CA VAL A 141 7.93 9.80 -15.61
C VAL A 141 7.24 11.16 -15.64
N ASP A 142 7.92 12.20 -15.18
CA ASP A 142 7.42 13.58 -15.22
C ASP A 142 7.58 14.18 -16.64
N LYS A 143 6.75 13.68 -17.55
CA LYS A 143 6.68 14.12 -18.95
C LYS A 143 5.32 13.79 -19.52
N GLN A 144 4.64 14.79 -20.09
CA GLN A 144 3.27 14.62 -20.66
C GLN A 144 3.23 13.58 -21.77
N GLU A 145 4.17 13.65 -22.71
CA GLU A 145 4.24 12.72 -23.84
C GLU A 145 5.56 11.94 -23.78
N LEU A 146 5.45 10.63 -23.72
CA LEU A 146 6.59 9.72 -23.73
C LEU A 146 6.89 9.27 -25.15
N ASP A 147 8.00 9.74 -25.69
CA ASP A 147 8.50 9.24 -26.96
C ASP A 147 9.17 7.87 -26.82
N SER A 148 9.12 7.08 -27.88
CA SER A 148 9.64 5.71 -27.88
C SER A 148 11.13 5.62 -27.53
N ASN A 149 11.95 6.63 -27.83
CA ASN A 149 13.37 6.65 -27.50
C ASN A 149 13.58 6.83 -26.00
N THR A 150 12.82 7.72 -25.35
CA THR A 150 12.84 7.89 -23.89
C THR A 150 12.41 6.61 -23.19
N VAL A 151 11.32 5.99 -23.64
CA VAL A 151 10.84 4.72 -23.08
C VAL A 151 11.88 3.61 -23.22
N ALA A 152 12.49 3.45 -24.42
CA ALA A 152 13.49 2.44 -24.66
C ALA A 152 14.73 2.61 -23.76
N LYS A 153 15.21 3.85 -23.57
CA LYS A 153 16.32 4.14 -22.66
C LYS A 153 16.01 3.82 -21.20
N ILE A 154 14.81 4.16 -20.74
CA ILE A 154 14.35 3.84 -19.38
C ILE A 154 14.26 2.32 -19.21
N CYS A 155 13.65 1.61 -20.14
CA CYS A 155 13.59 0.15 -20.12
C CYS A 155 15.00 -0.50 -20.05
N ASP A 156 15.95 -0.04 -20.85
CA ASP A 156 17.33 -0.54 -20.82
C ASP A 156 17.98 -0.34 -19.45
N ILE A 157 17.82 0.83 -18.84
CA ILE A 157 18.32 1.11 -17.49
C ILE A 157 17.69 0.14 -16.49
N VAL A 158 16.34 0.04 -16.48
CA VAL A 158 15.64 -0.84 -15.55
C VAL A 158 16.05 -2.29 -15.69
N MET A 159 16.13 -2.81 -16.91
CA MET A 159 16.58 -4.19 -17.17
C MET A 159 17.97 -4.46 -16.59
N ARG A 160 18.89 -3.53 -16.76
CA ARG A 160 20.28 -3.69 -16.30
C ARG A 160 20.41 -3.60 -14.78
N GLU A 161 19.69 -2.69 -14.13
CA GLU A 161 19.78 -2.48 -12.69
C GLU A 161 18.99 -3.53 -11.89
N THR A 162 17.85 -4.01 -12.44
CA THR A 162 16.95 -4.90 -11.70
C THR A 162 17.02 -6.36 -12.13
N GLY A 163 17.54 -6.65 -13.33
CA GLY A 163 17.52 -7.98 -13.94
C GLY A 163 16.12 -8.40 -14.44
N LYS A 164 15.13 -7.52 -14.41
CA LYS A 164 13.78 -7.81 -14.92
C LYS A 164 13.76 -7.75 -16.44
N THR A 165 12.94 -8.58 -17.07
CA THR A 165 12.71 -8.59 -18.51
C THR A 165 11.74 -7.46 -18.92
N ALA A 166 11.78 -7.05 -20.19
CA ALA A 166 11.01 -5.92 -20.69
C ALA A 166 9.49 -6.09 -20.51
N ASP A 167 8.98 -7.32 -20.56
CA ASP A 167 7.57 -7.64 -20.34
C ASP A 167 7.09 -7.39 -18.89
N LYS A 168 8.02 -7.20 -17.97
CA LYS A 168 7.74 -6.87 -16.56
C LYS A 168 7.93 -5.39 -16.23
N ILE A 169 8.25 -4.57 -17.23
CA ILE A 169 8.54 -3.15 -17.04
C ILE A 169 7.40 -2.33 -17.65
N VAL A 170 6.82 -1.47 -16.83
CA VAL A 170 5.80 -0.51 -17.24
C VAL A 170 6.39 0.88 -17.14
N VAL A 171 6.43 1.62 -18.24
CA VAL A 171 6.82 3.04 -18.24
C VAL A 171 5.58 3.85 -18.57
N GLN A 172 5.19 4.76 -17.69
CA GLN A 172 3.99 5.57 -17.84
C GLN A 172 4.29 7.04 -17.58
N SER A 173 3.48 7.91 -18.19
CA SER A 173 3.47 9.33 -17.88
C SER A 173 2.83 9.57 -16.51
N LYS A 174 3.25 10.62 -15.84
CA LYS A 174 2.59 11.13 -14.63
C LYS A 174 1.24 11.82 -14.95
N TYR A 175 1.02 12.25 -16.19
CA TYR A 175 -0.14 13.02 -16.65
C TYR A 175 -1.11 12.21 -17.49
#